data_923375e49e3ef50a64b1da1795db7304
#
_entry.id   923375e49e3ef50a64b1da1795db7304
#
_cell.length_a   1.000
_cell.length_b   1.000
_cell.length_c   1.000
_cell.angle_alpha   90.00
_cell.angle_beta   90.00
_cell.angle_gamma   90.00
#
_symmetry.space_group_name_H-M   'P 1'
#
loop_
_entity.id
_entity.type
_entity.pdbx_description
1 polymer ?
#
loop_
_entity_poly.entity_id
_entity_poly.type
_entity_poly.pdbx_seq_one_letter_code
_entity_poly.pdbx_strand_id
1 'polypeptide(L)'
;MPTLKNFHNKQSTTNQLPHNMNKDLLSFYHRRVAHYAALAERLRKRNKLFMLSSFLSFMLIPACIGFYASADKGQLWLMAGLLAFLLYLAIRYLDNKNGKQIEHAENLLSVYEKEEAYQQNNFSRFGSGEQYIDPRHAFTYDLDIFGSGSLFQRMNRTITTGGSDTLAGYLADVRMRPVGEIEKRREAIRELAECEPLRAAFCAHGQKHIINTAEILSALNTIKDIRISKFALSRLSLGMAGLGIGLLAVTTVLAATGNLSPVIPVAWAVIQLFAVQTACARSLGKINKVVGKMHTHLRAYISLIRLIAASDLKAAENREIITAIAGKETDAIASFEQLSRLLDGLDQRSNIMGLILFNSLFASDYFLVRRFLKWQVRYMPCIEDWIAAVSRFDALVSLATYRYNEPQAVDAEIVDEEQVVYRAEGIYHPFLGEKAVSNNFCIDDRHYYIITGANMAGKSTFLRTIGVNYLLAVNGLPVFADRLTVSVFSLFTGMRTTDDLNHGISYFNAELLRLKQLMESCRRSPRTLIILDEILKGTNSLDKLNGSRLFLQEIATLAATGIIATHDLELSKMADAMPDRFHNHCFEIQLSTDITYTYKITPGVARNQNATYLLRKMLLTH
;
A
#
# COMPACT_ATOMS: atom_id res chain seq x y z
N MET A 1 -28.54 28.08 -32.08
CA MET A 1 -28.42 29.40 -31.43
C MET A 1 -29.62 29.64 -30.56
N PRO A 2 -29.45 29.78 -29.26
CA PRO A 2 -29.77 30.99 -28.54
C PRO A 2 -28.70 31.37 -27.50
N THR A 3 -28.24 32.58 -27.68
CA THR A 3 -27.94 33.72 -26.80
C THR A 3 -27.20 33.47 -25.46
N LEU A 4 -25.91 33.76 -25.54
CA LEU A 4 -25.06 34.24 -24.46
C LEU A 4 -25.55 35.63 -23.98
N LYS A 5 -26.15 35.68 -22.79
CA LYS A 5 -26.22 36.90 -21.95
C LYS A 5 -26.73 36.51 -20.55
N ASN A 6 -25.94 36.86 -19.55
CA ASN A 6 -26.14 36.88 -18.10
C ASN A 6 -25.28 35.89 -17.29
N PHE A 7 -23.99 36.18 -17.21
CA PHE A 7 -23.13 35.72 -16.08
C PHE A 7 -22.16 36.88 -15.72
N HIS A 8 -22.69 37.93 -15.13
CA HIS A 8 -21.90 38.89 -14.37
C HIS A 8 -22.67 39.19 -13.08
N ASN A 9 -22.25 38.62 -12.00
CA ASN A 9 -22.28 39.05 -10.61
C ASN A 9 -22.45 37.86 -9.65
N LYS A 10 -21.36 37.21 -9.30
CA LYS A 10 -21.12 36.57 -8.00
C LYS A 10 -19.60 36.46 -7.79
N GLN A 11 -18.95 37.59 -7.59
CA GLN A 11 -17.66 37.64 -6.94
C GLN A 11 -17.87 37.88 -5.44
N SER A 12 -17.10 37.13 -4.64
CA SER A 12 -16.95 37.25 -3.18
C SER A 12 -17.87 36.35 -2.33
N THR A 13 -17.46 35.05 -2.15
CA THR A 13 -17.65 34.33 -0.87
C THR A 13 -16.94 32.96 -0.82
N THR A 14 -16.08 32.60 -1.81
CA THR A 14 -15.56 31.23 -1.95
C THR A 14 -14.17 30.96 -1.33
N ASN A 15 -13.49 31.94 -0.74
CA ASN A 15 -12.10 31.75 -0.28
C ASN A 15 -11.93 31.40 1.22
N GLN A 16 -13.01 31.23 2.00
CA GLN A 16 -12.88 30.92 3.42
C GLN A 16 -13.22 29.47 3.82
N LEU A 17 -13.92 28.71 2.96
CA LEU A 17 -14.36 27.34 3.24
C LEU A 17 -13.21 26.30 3.34
N PRO A 18 -12.20 26.29 2.44
CA PRO A 18 -11.12 25.29 2.52
C PRO A 18 -10.23 25.42 3.75
N HIS A 19 -9.98 26.64 4.22
CA HIS A 19 -9.09 26.90 5.36
C HIS A 19 -9.68 26.42 6.70
N ASN A 20 -10.99 26.45 6.88
CA ASN A 20 -11.66 25.94 8.08
C ASN A 20 -11.67 24.41 8.10
N MET A 21 -11.89 23.73 6.97
CA MET A 21 -11.94 22.27 6.92
C MET A 21 -10.59 21.62 7.25
N ASN A 22 -9.47 22.16 6.78
CA ASN A 22 -8.13 21.68 7.15
C ASN A 22 -7.80 21.88 8.63
N LYS A 23 -8.25 23.00 9.23
CA LYS A 23 -8.10 23.23 10.68
C LYS A 23 -8.91 22.24 11.51
N ASP A 24 -10.12 21.92 11.08
CA ASP A 24 -10.97 20.93 11.75
C ASP A 24 -10.35 19.54 11.70
N LEU A 25 -9.77 19.14 10.58
CA LEU A 25 -9.11 17.84 10.40
C LEU A 25 -7.82 17.75 11.24
N LEU A 26 -6.99 18.79 11.23
CA LEU A 26 -5.80 18.86 12.10
C LEU A 26 -6.20 18.77 13.59
N SER A 27 -7.26 19.49 13.99
CA SER A 27 -7.77 19.43 15.37
C SER A 27 -8.32 18.06 15.75
N PHE A 28 -8.91 17.34 14.78
CA PHE A 28 -9.35 15.96 14.97
C PHE A 28 -8.16 15.03 15.25
N TYR A 29 -7.12 15.09 14.41
CA TYR A 29 -5.93 14.25 14.62
C TYR A 29 -5.21 14.59 15.91
N HIS A 30 -5.07 15.87 16.24
CA HIS A 30 -4.48 16.30 17.51
C HIS A 30 -5.23 15.72 18.73
N ARG A 31 -6.58 15.74 18.72
CA ARG A 31 -7.38 15.11 19.79
C ARG A 31 -7.18 13.60 19.87
N ARG A 32 -7.05 12.91 18.72
CA ARG A 32 -6.79 11.47 18.68
C ARG A 32 -5.41 11.13 19.24
N VAL A 33 -4.38 11.88 18.86
CA VAL A 33 -3.01 11.75 19.40
C VAL A 33 -3.03 11.93 20.92
N ALA A 34 -3.61 13.01 21.43
CA ALA A 34 -3.71 13.27 22.86
C ALA A 34 -4.45 12.14 23.61
N HIS A 35 -5.54 11.64 23.05
CA HIS A 35 -6.32 10.54 23.63
C HIS A 35 -5.50 9.25 23.76
N TYR A 36 -4.86 8.80 22.68
CA TYR A 36 -4.11 7.54 22.69
C TYR A 36 -2.79 7.66 23.44
N ALA A 37 -2.15 8.82 23.49
CA ALA A 37 -0.99 9.08 24.33
C ALA A 37 -1.35 8.94 25.83
N ALA A 38 -2.44 9.58 26.26
CA ALA A 38 -2.93 9.47 27.64
C ALA A 38 -3.34 8.04 27.99
N LEU A 39 -4.00 7.31 27.08
CA LEU A 39 -4.37 5.91 27.25
C LEU A 39 -3.13 5.02 27.42
N ALA A 40 -2.14 5.16 26.56
CA ALA A 40 -0.90 4.39 26.61
C ALA A 40 -0.15 4.65 27.94
N GLU A 41 -0.07 5.89 28.40
CA GLU A 41 0.55 6.24 29.67
C GLU A 41 -0.19 5.61 30.87
N ARG A 42 -1.51 5.65 30.87
CA ARG A 42 -2.35 5.03 31.92
C ARG A 42 -2.13 3.51 31.94
N LEU A 43 -2.09 2.86 30.81
CA LEU A 43 -1.86 1.41 30.69
C LEU A 43 -0.44 1.03 31.13
N ARG A 44 0.56 1.84 30.80
CA ARG A 44 1.96 1.65 31.25
C ARG A 44 2.08 1.79 32.78
N LYS A 45 1.39 2.75 33.40
CA LYS A 45 1.33 2.87 34.88
C LYS A 45 0.74 1.60 35.50
N ARG A 46 -0.35 1.07 34.92
CA ARG A 46 -0.97 -0.20 35.35
C ARG A 46 -0.01 -1.39 35.18
N ASN A 47 0.77 -1.42 34.11
CA ASN A 47 1.76 -2.47 33.86
C ASN A 47 2.85 -2.53 34.94
N LYS A 48 3.32 -1.36 35.42
CA LYS A 48 4.27 -1.29 36.53
C LYS A 48 3.69 -1.91 37.82
N LEU A 49 2.39 -1.70 38.10
CA LEU A 49 1.70 -2.32 39.22
C LEU A 49 1.60 -3.84 39.09
N PHE A 50 1.25 -4.34 37.90
CA PHE A 50 1.20 -5.79 37.64
C PHE A 50 2.59 -6.43 37.77
N MET A 51 3.64 -5.78 37.29
CA MET A 51 5.02 -6.27 37.42
C MET A 51 5.42 -6.38 38.92
N LEU A 52 5.15 -5.35 39.73
CA LEU A 52 5.44 -5.37 41.15
C LEU A 52 4.64 -6.46 41.87
N SER A 53 3.33 -6.54 41.61
CA SER A 53 2.45 -7.55 42.21
C SER A 53 2.84 -8.98 41.82
N SER A 54 3.25 -9.19 40.56
CA SER A 54 3.77 -10.47 40.05
C SER A 54 5.05 -10.86 40.79
N PHE A 55 5.97 -9.92 40.97
CA PHE A 55 7.21 -10.15 41.70
C PHE A 55 6.94 -10.52 43.18
N LEU A 56 6.08 -9.77 43.87
CA LEU A 56 5.72 -10.06 45.25
C LEU A 56 5.04 -11.41 45.42
N SER A 57 4.07 -11.74 44.55
CA SER A 57 3.38 -13.04 44.61
C SER A 57 4.33 -14.20 44.32
N PHE A 58 5.30 -14.01 43.40
CA PHE A 58 6.33 -15.01 43.09
C PHE A 58 7.28 -15.25 44.30
N MET A 59 7.70 -14.17 45.02
CA MET A 59 8.53 -14.25 46.20
C MET A 59 7.84 -14.91 47.41
N LEU A 60 6.53 -14.87 47.48
CA LEU A 60 5.75 -15.57 48.53
C LEU A 60 5.82 -17.10 48.37
N ILE A 61 6.00 -17.64 47.18
CA ILE A 61 6.03 -19.09 46.91
C ILE A 61 7.19 -19.76 47.65
N PRO A 62 8.47 -19.38 47.42
CA PRO A 62 9.60 -19.99 48.16
C PRO A 62 9.55 -19.70 49.65
N ALA A 63 9.04 -18.55 50.08
CA ALA A 63 8.82 -18.27 51.50
C ALA A 63 7.85 -19.27 52.14
N CYS A 64 6.72 -19.57 51.52
CA CYS A 64 5.77 -20.57 51.98
C CYS A 64 6.38 -21.99 52.04
N ILE A 65 7.21 -22.32 51.04
CA ILE A 65 7.94 -23.63 51.01
C ILE A 65 8.93 -23.71 52.19
N GLY A 66 9.67 -22.64 52.45
CA GLY A 66 10.60 -22.55 53.61
C GLY A 66 9.89 -22.72 54.96
N PHE A 67 8.75 -22.06 55.16
CA PHE A 67 7.93 -22.18 56.37
C PHE A 67 7.29 -23.59 56.48
N TYR A 68 6.90 -24.22 55.37
CA TYR A 68 6.41 -25.60 55.38
C TYR A 68 7.46 -26.57 55.94
N ALA A 69 8.72 -26.37 55.54
CA ALA A 69 9.82 -27.24 55.98
C ALA A 69 10.20 -27.08 57.46
N SER A 70 9.84 -25.93 58.10
CA SER A 70 10.25 -25.58 59.46
C SER A 70 9.12 -25.59 60.50
N ALA A 71 7.85 -25.81 60.14
CA ALA A 71 6.68 -25.66 61.03
C ALA A 71 5.96 -27.02 61.28
N ASP A 72 5.53 -27.26 62.54
CA ASP A 72 4.76 -28.45 62.95
C ASP A 72 3.35 -28.58 62.27
N LYS A 73 2.82 -27.51 61.72
CA LYS A 73 1.54 -27.48 60.95
C LYS A 73 1.78 -27.11 59.49
N GLY A 74 2.57 -27.85 58.78
CA GLY A 74 3.00 -27.55 57.44
C GLY A 74 1.91 -27.45 56.38
N GLN A 75 0.76 -28.13 56.52
CA GLN A 75 -0.30 -28.14 55.52
C GLN A 75 -0.89 -26.73 55.20
N LEU A 76 -0.98 -25.83 56.18
CA LEU A 76 -1.46 -24.44 55.97
C LEU A 76 -0.50 -23.65 55.08
N TRP A 77 0.79 -23.83 55.21
CA TRP A 77 1.80 -23.17 54.37
C TRP A 77 1.83 -23.70 52.97
N LEU A 78 1.51 -24.99 52.78
CA LEU A 78 1.40 -25.59 51.46
C LEU A 78 0.18 -25.03 50.71
N MET A 79 -0.99 -24.87 51.40
CA MET A 79 -2.17 -24.20 50.86
C MET A 79 -1.89 -22.73 50.55
N ALA A 80 -1.20 -21.99 51.39
CA ALA A 80 -0.80 -20.60 51.17
C ALA A 80 0.13 -20.47 49.96
N GLY A 81 1.09 -21.37 49.78
CA GLY A 81 1.98 -21.43 48.63
C GLY A 81 1.23 -21.72 47.32
N LEU A 82 0.25 -22.65 47.34
CA LEU A 82 -0.62 -22.91 46.20
C LEU A 82 -1.45 -21.70 45.83
N LEU A 83 -2.03 -21.01 46.82
CA LEU A 83 -2.81 -19.79 46.59
C LEU A 83 -1.94 -18.67 46.02
N ALA A 84 -0.70 -18.48 46.53
CA ALA A 84 0.26 -17.52 45.98
C ALA A 84 0.63 -17.85 44.52
N PHE A 85 0.78 -19.12 44.18
CA PHE A 85 1.03 -19.56 42.79
C PHE A 85 -0.13 -19.28 41.87
N LEU A 86 -1.37 -19.59 42.29
CA LEU A 86 -2.58 -19.26 41.52
C LEU A 86 -2.75 -17.75 41.32
N LEU A 87 -2.48 -16.96 42.37
CA LEU A 87 -2.49 -15.50 42.29
C LEU A 87 -1.43 -14.99 41.28
N TYR A 88 -0.22 -15.54 41.34
CA TYR A 88 0.84 -15.24 40.37
C TYR A 88 0.37 -15.49 38.92
N LEU A 89 -0.21 -16.65 38.65
CA LEU A 89 -0.73 -16.98 37.31
C LEU A 89 -1.84 -16.01 36.86
N ALA A 90 -2.76 -15.64 37.77
CA ALA A 90 -3.81 -14.70 37.48
C ALA A 90 -3.26 -13.29 37.15
N ILE A 91 -2.28 -12.81 37.95
CA ILE A 91 -1.61 -11.53 37.68
C ILE A 91 -0.88 -11.57 36.34
N ARG A 92 -0.16 -12.65 36.03
CA ARG A 92 0.55 -12.81 34.73
C ARG A 92 -0.42 -12.83 33.55
N TYR A 93 -1.59 -13.44 33.70
CA TYR A 93 -2.65 -13.39 32.69
C TYR A 93 -3.15 -11.96 32.44
N LEU A 94 -3.42 -11.20 33.52
CA LEU A 94 -3.85 -9.81 33.43
C LEU A 94 -2.76 -8.89 32.86
N ASP A 95 -1.51 -9.11 33.25
CA ASP A 95 -0.33 -8.40 32.75
C ASP A 95 -0.17 -8.59 31.23
N ASN A 96 -0.26 -9.84 30.77
CA ASN A 96 -0.20 -10.15 29.32
C ASN A 96 -1.35 -9.50 28.54
N LYS A 97 -2.57 -9.51 29.09
CA LYS A 97 -3.73 -8.80 28.51
C LYS A 97 -3.50 -7.29 28.44
N ASN A 98 -2.93 -6.71 29.50
CA ASN A 98 -2.57 -5.30 29.56
C ASN A 98 -1.48 -4.94 28.55
N GLY A 99 -0.46 -5.79 28.39
CA GLY A 99 0.60 -5.62 27.39
C GLY A 99 0.05 -5.52 25.97
N LYS A 100 -0.92 -6.38 25.61
CA LYS A 100 -1.59 -6.29 24.31
C LYS A 100 -2.39 -4.99 24.13
N GLN A 101 -3.01 -4.47 25.20
CA GLN A 101 -3.72 -3.19 25.16
C GLN A 101 -2.76 -2.01 24.98
N ILE A 102 -1.59 -2.04 25.64
CA ILE A 102 -0.53 -1.05 25.47
C ILE A 102 -0.08 -1.03 24.01
N GLU A 103 0.26 -2.19 23.47
CA GLU A 103 0.70 -2.34 22.09
C GLU A 103 -0.34 -1.77 21.09
N HIS A 104 -1.60 -2.11 21.29
CA HIS A 104 -2.67 -1.60 20.43
C HIS A 104 -2.82 -0.07 20.53
N ALA A 105 -2.77 0.50 21.74
CA ALA A 105 -2.85 1.94 21.95
C ALA A 105 -1.65 2.68 21.34
N GLU A 106 -0.43 2.15 21.48
CA GLU A 106 0.79 2.71 20.89
C GLU A 106 0.78 2.64 19.36
N ASN A 107 0.30 1.55 18.78
CA ASN A 107 0.18 1.42 17.33
C ASN A 107 -0.82 2.43 16.76
N LEU A 108 -1.99 2.61 17.41
CA LEU A 108 -2.96 3.64 17.01
C LEU A 108 -2.40 5.05 17.20
N LEU A 109 -1.69 5.32 18.28
CA LEU A 109 -1.01 6.59 18.50
C LEU A 109 -0.07 6.90 17.32
N SER A 110 0.76 5.94 16.93
CA SER A 110 1.69 6.09 15.81
C SER A 110 0.97 6.36 14.47
N VAL A 111 -0.20 5.74 14.23
CA VAL A 111 -1.02 6.03 13.03
C VAL A 111 -1.47 7.48 13.03
N TYR A 112 -2.04 7.96 14.15
CA TYR A 112 -2.56 9.33 14.23
C TYR A 112 -1.45 10.38 14.22
N GLU A 113 -0.29 10.12 14.81
CA GLU A 113 0.89 11.00 14.71
C GLU A 113 1.39 11.15 13.28
N LYS A 114 1.32 10.08 12.46
CA LYS A 114 1.68 10.15 11.04
C LYS A 114 0.69 11.01 10.26
N GLU A 115 -0.61 10.87 10.52
CA GLU A 115 -1.62 11.67 9.84
C GLU A 115 -1.63 13.12 10.32
N GLU A 116 -1.33 13.40 11.60
CA GLU A 116 -1.12 14.75 12.10
C GLU A 116 0.08 15.42 11.40
N ALA A 117 1.20 14.71 11.25
CA ALA A 117 2.36 15.19 10.51
C ALA A 117 2.02 15.44 9.02
N TYR A 118 1.20 14.58 8.40
CA TYR A 118 0.71 14.78 7.03
C TYR A 118 -0.02 16.12 6.88
N GLN A 119 -0.92 16.45 7.80
CA GLN A 119 -1.66 17.73 7.77
C GLN A 119 -0.74 18.96 7.94
N GLN A 120 0.46 18.75 8.50
CA GLN A 120 1.52 19.76 8.62
C GLN A 120 2.49 19.75 7.42
N ASN A 121 2.14 19.09 6.30
CA ASN A 121 2.98 18.92 5.11
C ASN A 121 4.30 18.18 5.37
N ASN A 122 4.36 17.32 6.38
CA ASN A 122 5.51 16.47 6.66
C ASN A 122 5.22 15.02 6.25
N PHE A 123 5.81 14.61 5.12
CA PHE A 123 5.60 13.28 4.52
C PHE A 123 6.75 12.31 4.80
N SER A 124 7.75 12.70 5.59
CA SER A 124 8.97 11.91 5.82
C SER A 124 8.74 10.53 6.45
N ARG A 125 7.59 10.35 7.12
CA ARG A 125 7.20 9.08 7.76
C ARG A 125 6.54 8.08 6.82
N PHE A 126 6.30 8.46 5.56
CA PHE A 126 5.66 7.61 4.54
C PHE A 126 6.70 7.13 3.53
N GLY A 127 6.59 5.89 3.08
CA GLY A 127 7.50 5.31 2.09
C GLY A 127 7.40 6.06 0.76
N SER A 128 8.55 6.46 0.21
CA SER A 128 8.64 7.27 -1.01
C SER A 128 8.40 6.49 -2.30
N GLY A 129 8.51 5.16 -2.29
CA GLY A 129 8.38 4.34 -3.48
C GLY A 129 9.53 4.49 -4.48
N GLU A 130 10.74 4.79 -4.02
CA GLU A 130 11.93 4.94 -4.89
C GLU A 130 12.21 3.71 -5.75
N GLN A 131 11.87 2.52 -5.26
CA GLN A 131 12.00 1.25 -6.00
C GLN A 131 11.09 1.17 -7.25
N TYR A 132 10.08 2.04 -7.37
CA TYR A 132 9.17 2.08 -8.52
C TYR A 132 9.53 3.17 -9.53
N ILE A 133 10.62 3.91 -9.33
CA ILE A 133 11.07 4.93 -10.27
C ILE A 133 11.57 4.23 -11.54
N ASP A 134 10.90 4.53 -12.67
CA ASP A 134 11.30 4.10 -14.01
C ASP A 134 11.31 5.30 -14.97
N PRO A 135 12.49 5.79 -15.36
CA PRO A 135 12.62 6.90 -16.32
C PRO A 135 12.08 6.58 -17.73
N ARG A 136 11.90 5.29 -18.06
CA ARG A 136 11.37 4.85 -19.37
C ARG A 136 9.85 4.73 -19.38
N HIS A 137 9.21 4.82 -18.21
CA HIS A 137 7.76 4.75 -18.09
C HIS A 137 7.08 5.90 -18.85
N ALA A 138 5.88 5.66 -19.37
CA ALA A 138 5.16 6.63 -20.21
C ALA A 138 4.95 8.00 -19.55
N PHE A 139 4.76 8.07 -18.21
CA PHE A 139 4.46 9.32 -17.51
C PHE A 139 4.95 9.42 -16.05
N THR A 140 5.25 8.30 -15.37
CA THR A 140 5.45 8.32 -13.92
C THR A 140 6.63 9.17 -13.48
N TYR A 141 7.72 9.13 -14.24
CA TYR A 141 8.93 9.89 -13.96
C TYR A 141 8.73 11.41 -14.13
N ASP A 142 8.07 11.82 -15.20
CA ASP A 142 7.83 13.22 -15.53
C ASP A 142 6.85 13.90 -14.58
N LEU A 143 5.85 13.15 -14.11
CA LEU A 143 4.79 13.65 -13.21
C LEU A 143 5.12 13.51 -11.72
N ASP A 144 6.35 13.12 -11.37
CA ASP A 144 6.77 12.92 -9.98
C ASP A 144 5.83 11.97 -9.20
N ILE A 145 5.49 10.81 -9.83
CA ILE A 145 4.59 9.84 -9.21
C ILE A 145 5.28 9.08 -8.09
N PHE A 146 6.56 8.75 -8.23
CA PHE A 146 7.37 8.01 -7.27
C PHE A 146 8.60 8.81 -6.83
N GLY A 147 9.11 8.54 -5.65
CA GLY A 147 10.26 9.21 -5.04
C GLY A 147 9.89 10.15 -3.90
N SER A 148 10.86 10.85 -3.39
CA SER A 148 10.67 11.81 -2.30
C SER A 148 9.78 12.99 -2.72
N GLY A 149 8.78 13.33 -1.90
CA GLY A 149 7.79 14.39 -2.17
C GLY A 149 6.74 14.05 -3.23
N SER A 150 6.75 12.83 -3.76
CA SER A 150 5.89 12.35 -4.85
C SER A 150 4.43 12.17 -4.46
N LEU A 151 3.59 11.92 -5.48
CA LEU A 151 2.19 11.57 -5.30
C LEU A 151 2.05 10.26 -4.50
N PHE A 152 2.85 9.25 -4.81
CA PHE A 152 2.88 7.98 -4.10
C PHE A 152 3.20 8.17 -2.62
N GLN A 153 4.24 8.93 -2.27
CA GLN A 153 4.60 9.17 -0.87
C GLN A 153 3.46 9.82 -0.08
N ARG A 154 2.75 10.76 -0.70
CA ARG A 154 1.58 11.42 -0.07
C ARG A 154 0.39 10.47 0.12
N MET A 155 0.26 9.43 -0.70
CA MET A 155 -0.81 8.45 -0.61
C MET A 155 -0.45 7.23 0.23
N ASN A 156 0.81 6.84 0.28
CA ASN A 156 1.23 5.55 0.79
C ASN A 156 1.02 5.38 2.31
N ARG A 157 -0.02 4.64 2.68
CA ARG A 157 -0.30 4.16 4.04
C ARG A 157 -0.26 2.64 4.13
N THR A 158 0.26 1.99 3.08
CA THR A 158 0.28 0.53 3.01
C THR A 158 1.16 -0.05 4.12
N ILE A 159 0.70 -1.17 4.66
CA ILE A 159 1.36 -1.91 5.73
C ILE A 159 1.93 -3.24 5.26
N THR A 160 1.65 -3.61 4.01
CA THR A 160 2.21 -4.79 3.35
C THR A 160 2.99 -4.38 2.11
N THR A 161 4.06 -5.13 1.76
CA THR A 161 4.78 -4.87 0.51
C THR A 161 3.89 -5.12 -0.70
N GLY A 162 3.02 -6.14 -0.68
CA GLY A 162 2.05 -6.38 -1.75
C GLY A 162 1.00 -5.29 -1.90
N GLY A 163 0.59 -4.63 -0.80
CA GLY A 163 -0.26 -3.44 -0.85
C GLY A 163 0.45 -2.26 -1.50
N SER A 164 1.74 -2.05 -1.16
CA SER A 164 2.59 -1.04 -1.77
C SER A 164 2.76 -1.26 -3.28
N ASP A 165 3.04 -2.51 -3.69
CA ASP A 165 3.15 -2.88 -5.11
C ASP A 165 1.83 -2.67 -5.86
N THR A 166 0.70 -3.01 -5.22
CA THR A 166 -0.64 -2.80 -5.79
C THR A 166 -0.96 -1.32 -5.95
N LEU A 167 -0.65 -0.49 -4.94
CA LEU A 167 -0.82 0.96 -4.99
C LEU A 167 0.03 1.58 -6.11
N ALA A 168 1.30 1.17 -6.20
CA ALA A 168 2.20 1.61 -7.26
C ALA A 168 1.67 1.19 -8.65
N GLY A 169 1.19 -0.05 -8.78
CA GLY A 169 0.55 -0.54 -10.00
C GLY A 169 -0.68 0.26 -10.41
N TYR A 170 -1.49 0.74 -9.45
CA TYR A 170 -2.63 1.61 -9.76
C TYR A 170 -2.20 2.95 -10.34
N LEU A 171 -1.16 3.57 -9.78
CA LEU A 171 -0.66 4.87 -10.21
C LEU A 171 0.18 4.82 -11.50
N ALA A 172 0.75 3.67 -11.83
CA ALA A 172 1.56 3.44 -13.03
C ALA A 172 0.79 2.73 -14.17
N ASP A 173 -0.52 2.44 -14.01
CA ASP A 173 -1.27 1.71 -15.02
C ASP A 173 -1.48 2.56 -16.29
N VAL A 174 -0.97 2.07 -17.39
CA VAL A 174 -1.08 2.70 -18.72
C VAL A 174 -2.33 2.25 -19.48
N ARG A 175 -3.09 1.28 -18.95
CA ARG A 175 -4.28 0.73 -19.61
C ARG A 175 -5.46 1.68 -19.44
N MET A 176 -6.23 1.83 -20.51
CA MET A 176 -7.54 2.49 -20.44
C MET A 176 -8.53 1.55 -19.74
N ARG A 177 -8.95 1.93 -18.54
CA ARG A 177 -9.94 1.15 -17.77
C ARG A 177 -11.35 1.53 -18.20
N PRO A 178 -12.30 0.59 -18.25
CA PRO A 178 -13.70 0.92 -18.42
C PRO A 178 -14.21 1.88 -17.33
N VAL A 179 -15.06 2.81 -17.67
CA VAL A 179 -15.64 3.79 -16.72
C VAL A 179 -16.28 3.08 -15.51
N GLY A 180 -16.97 1.96 -15.74
CA GLY A 180 -17.56 1.18 -14.66
C GLY A 180 -16.57 0.63 -13.64
N GLU A 181 -15.33 0.31 -14.01
CA GLU A 181 -14.29 -0.12 -13.07
C GLU A 181 -13.77 1.07 -12.23
N ILE A 182 -13.67 2.25 -12.84
CA ILE A 182 -13.26 3.47 -12.15
C ILE A 182 -14.32 3.87 -11.10
N GLU A 183 -15.59 3.86 -11.48
CA GLU A 183 -16.70 4.18 -10.58
C GLU A 183 -16.81 3.18 -9.43
N LYS A 184 -16.68 1.89 -9.71
CA LYS A 184 -16.66 0.83 -8.70
C LYS A 184 -15.54 1.03 -7.68
N ARG A 185 -14.34 1.40 -8.13
CA ARG A 185 -13.23 1.75 -7.24
C ARG A 185 -13.50 3.03 -6.46
N ARG A 186 -14.05 4.05 -7.08
CA ARG A 186 -14.45 5.30 -6.43
C ARG A 186 -15.41 5.07 -5.27
N GLU A 187 -16.42 4.23 -5.48
CA GLU A 187 -17.38 3.87 -4.43
C GLU A 187 -16.68 3.14 -3.27
N ALA A 188 -15.80 2.20 -3.56
CA ALA A 188 -15.03 1.46 -2.55
C ALA A 188 -14.13 2.38 -1.72
N ILE A 189 -13.43 3.33 -2.38
CA ILE A 189 -12.60 4.34 -1.73
C ILE A 189 -13.46 5.27 -0.86
N ARG A 190 -14.63 5.71 -1.36
CA ARG A 190 -15.54 6.60 -0.63
C ARG A 190 -16.07 5.92 0.64
N GLU A 191 -16.54 4.69 0.53
CA GLU A 191 -17.03 3.92 1.67
C GLU A 191 -15.94 3.73 2.74
N LEU A 192 -14.73 3.35 2.35
CA LEU A 192 -13.60 3.21 3.27
C LEU A 192 -13.17 4.57 3.86
N ALA A 193 -13.28 5.67 3.12
CA ALA A 193 -12.96 7.00 3.63
C ALA A 193 -13.86 7.41 4.80
N GLU A 194 -15.13 6.99 4.79
CA GLU A 194 -16.09 7.23 5.88
C GLU A 194 -15.84 6.33 7.10
N CYS A 195 -15.17 5.18 6.92
CA CYS A 195 -14.88 4.21 7.97
C CYS A 195 -13.52 4.46 8.65
N GLU A 196 -13.32 5.65 9.25
CA GLU A 196 -12.05 6.02 9.92
C GLU A 196 -11.55 4.98 10.94
N PRO A 197 -12.38 4.41 11.84
CA PRO A 197 -11.91 3.43 12.81
C PRO A 197 -11.36 2.16 12.18
N LEU A 198 -11.94 1.71 11.05
CA LEU A 198 -11.47 0.54 10.31
C LEU A 198 -10.12 0.81 9.68
N ARG A 199 -9.94 1.98 9.01
CA ARG A 199 -8.66 2.36 8.42
C ARG A 199 -7.56 2.48 9.47
N ALA A 200 -7.84 3.15 10.59
CA ALA A 200 -6.88 3.30 11.68
C ALA A 200 -6.49 1.95 12.29
N ALA A 201 -7.48 1.07 12.55
CA ALA A 201 -7.24 -0.28 13.06
C ALA A 201 -6.40 -1.12 12.07
N PHE A 202 -6.69 -1.05 10.77
CA PHE A 202 -5.92 -1.74 9.73
C PHE A 202 -4.47 -1.26 9.70
N CYS A 203 -4.24 0.04 9.61
CA CYS A 203 -2.90 0.63 9.59
C CYS A 203 -2.11 0.36 10.88
N ALA A 204 -2.78 0.21 12.03
CA ALA A 204 -2.14 -0.09 13.30
C ALA A 204 -1.41 -1.45 13.33
N HIS A 205 -1.84 -2.42 12.51
CA HIS A 205 -1.19 -3.73 12.43
C HIS A 205 0.20 -3.71 11.77
N GLY A 206 0.50 -2.69 10.97
CA GLY A 206 1.78 -2.53 10.27
C GLY A 206 2.77 -1.57 10.93
N GLN A 207 2.45 -0.99 12.11
CA GLN A 207 3.29 0.09 12.68
C GLN A 207 4.66 -0.38 13.16
N LYS A 208 4.79 -1.61 13.64
CA LYS A 208 6.08 -2.15 14.12
C LYS A 208 6.98 -2.63 12.98
N HIS A 209 6.41 -3.30 12.01
CA HIS A 209 7.13 -3.87 10.87
C HIS A 209 6.19 -3.95 9.67
N ILE A 210 6.69 -3.53 8.51
CA ILE A 210 6.00 -3.78 7.24
C ILE A 210 5.92 -5.28 7.02
N ILE A 211 4.73 -5.78 6.70
CA ILE A 211 4.50 -7.19 6.44
C ILE A 211 5.04 -7.53 5.05
N ASN A 212 6.08 -8.33 4.99
CA ASN A 212 6.71 -8.71 3.74
C ASN A 212 5.91 -9.81 3.02
N THR A 213 5.06 -9.39 2.09
CA THR A 213 4.22 -10.29 1.27
C THR A 213 5.06 -11.18 0.36
N ALA A 214 6.19 -10.67 -0.17
CA ALA A 214 7.07 -11.43 -1.04
C ALA A 214 7.74 -12.59 -0.30
N GLU A 215 8.15 -12.39 0.96
CA GLU A 215 8.67 -13.48 1.80
C GLU A 215 7.60 -14.54 2.09
N ILE A 216 6.37 -14.13 2.37
CA ILE A 216 5.25 -15.05 2.58
C ILE A 216 5.00 -15.87 1.31
N LEU A 217 4.91 -15.24 0.14
CA LEU A 217 4.73 -15.92 -1.14
C LEU A 217 5.89 -16.86 -1.47
N SER A 218 7.12 -16.43 -1.25
CA SER A 218 8.33 -17.26 -1.46
C SER A 218 8.32 -18.51 -0.56
N ALA A 219 7.96 -18.33 0.72
CA ALA A 219 7.84 -19.44 1.66
C ALA A 219 6.71 -20.41 1.26
N LEU A 220 5.56 -19.89 0.84
CA LEU A 220 4.43 -20.69 0.39
C LEU A 220 4.75 -21.45 -0.91
N ASN A 221 5.44 -20.83 -1.86
CA ASN A 221 5.91 -21.49 -3.07
C ASN A 221 6.90 -22.62 -2.74
N THR A 222 7.80 -22.40 -1.80
CA THR A 222 8.69 -23.46 -1.31
C THR A 222 7.91 -24.59 -0.67
N ILE A 223 6.83 -24.29 0.07
CA ILE A 223 5.91 -25.29 0.64
C ILE A 223 5.18 -26.07 -0.46
N LYS A 224 4.76 -25.41 -1.54
CA LYS A 224 4.11 -26.03 -2.70
C LYS A 224 5.01 -27.09 -3.35
N ASP A 225 6.32 -26.83 -3.40
CA ASP A 225 7.31 -27.71 -3.98
C ASP A 225 7.76 -28.87 -3.06
N ILE A 226 7.36 -28.86 -1.78
CA ILE A 226 7.65 -29.94 -0.86
C ILE A 226 6.84 -31.18 -1.27
N ARG A 227 7.48 -32.08 -2.00
CA ARG A 227 6.91 -33.39 -2.33
C ARG A 227 6.99 -34.31 -1.13
N ILE A 228 5.87 -34.52 -0.45
CA ILE A 228 5.70 -35.52 0.59
C ILE A 228 4.92 -36.69 0.00
N SER A 229 5.29 -37.91 0.36
CA SER A 229 4.59 -39.11 -0.12
C SER A 229 3.09 -39.03 0.20
N LYS A 230 2.24 -39.13 -0.84
CA LYS A 230 0.79 -39.19 -0.68
C LYS A 230 0.32 -40.38 0.17
N PHE A 231 1.21 -41.35 0.41
CA PHE A 231 0.96 -42.47 1.32
C PHE A 231 0.56 -42.00 2.72
N ALA A 232 1.15 -40.90 3.23
CA ALA A 232 0.78 -40.35 4.54
C ALA A 232 -0.69 -39.89 4.60
N LEU A 233 -1.38 -39.64 3.47
CA LEU A 233 -2.81 -39.34 3.40
C LEU A 233 -3.69 -40.60 3.32
N SER A 234 -3.13 -41.77 3.02
CA SER A 234 -3.88 -43.01 2.83
C SER A 234 -4.59 -43.45 4.11
N ARG A 235 -5.65 -44.25 3.93
CA ARG A 235 -6.33 -44.91 5.06
C ARG A 235 -5.44 -45.97 5.71
N LEU A 236 -4.59 -46.61 4.90
CA LEU A 236 -3.67 -47.64 5.37
C LEU A 236 -2.63 -47.06 6.36
N SER A 237 -1.97 -45.93 6.02
CA SER A 237 -1.02 -45.31 6.94
C SER A 237 -1.68 -44.85 8.25
N LEU A 238 -2.95 -44.38 8.19
CA LEU A 238 -3.72 -44.03 9.38
C LEU A 238 -4.01 -45.26 10.24
N GLY A 239 -4.41 -46.37 9.58
CA GLY A 239 -4.63 -47.64 10.26
C GLY A 239 -3.37 -48.17 10.94
N MET A 240 -2.22 -48.10 10.26
CA MET A 240 -0.90 -48.48 10.84
C MET A 240 -0.56 -47.64 12.06
N ALA A 241 -0.72 -46.33 12.01
CA ALA A 241 -0.47 -45.43 13.14
C ALA A 241 -1.40 -45.73 14.32
N GLY A 242 -2.69 -45.93 14.03
CA GLY A 242 -3.69 -46.30 15.04
C GLY A 242 -3.42 -47.65 15.68
N LEU A 243 -3.03 -48.63 14.88
CA LEU A 243 -2.64 -49.98 15.38
C LEU A 243 -1.40 -49.92 16.26
N GLY A 244 -0.39 -49.10 15.89
CA GLY A 244 0.80 -48.88 16.71
C GLY A 244 0.49 -48.30 18.09
N ILE A 245 -0.33 -47.26 18.13
CA ILE A 245 -0.79 -46.61 19.38
C ILE A 245 -1.66 -47.59 20.21
N GLY A 246 -2.59 -48.28 19.54
CA GLY A 246 -3.47 -49.29 20.20
C GLY A 246 -2.67 -50.44 20.83
N LEU A 247 -1.67 -50.96 20.11
CA LEU A 247 -0.78 -52.03 20.63
C LEU A 247 0.03 -51.54 21.83
N LEU A 248 0.51 -50.29 21.80
CA LEU A 248 1.21 -49.68 22.95
C LEU A 248 0.26 -49.60 24.16
N ALA A 249 -0.98 -49.16 23.98
CA ALA A 249 -1.95 -49.05 25.05
C ALA A 249 -2.27 -50.45 25.66
N VAL A 250 -2.53 -51.45 24.81
CA VAL A 250 -2.84 -52.82 25.23
C VAL A 250 -1.64 -53.43 26.00
N THR A 251 -0.43 -53.33 25.46
CA THR A 251 0.76 -53.88 26.14
C THR A 251 1.05 -53.19 27.47
N THR A 252 0.77 -51.89 27.57
CA THR A 252 0.90 -51.12 28.82
C THR A 252 -0.12 -51.58 29.88
N VAL A 253 -1.38 -51.79 29.50
CA VAL A 253 -2.40 -52.30 30.41
C VAL A 253 -2.09 -53.73 30.86
N LEU A 254 -1.64 -54.59 29.95
CA LEU A 254 -1.24 -55.98 30.29
C LEU A 254 -0.02 -56.01 31.22
N ALA A 255 0.92 -55.12 31.05
CA ALA A 255 2.06 -54.97 31.93
C ALA A 255 1.66 -54.46 33.33
N ALA A 256 0.71 -53.48 33.38
CA ALA A 256 0.18 -52.93 34.64
C ALA A 256 -0.63 -53.99 35.45
N THR A 257 -1.29 -54.95 34.75
CA THR A 257 -2.02 -56.06 35.38
C THR A 257 -1.12 -57.26 35.72
N GLY A 258 0.19 -57.19 35.49
CA GLY A 258 1.13 -58.25 35.76
C GLY A 258 1.13 -59.41 34.75
N ASN A 259 0.37 -59.33 33.68
CA ASN A 259 0.26 -60.37 32.64
C ASN A 259 1.36 -60.27 31.57
N LEU A 260 2.13 -59.16 31.54
CA LEU A 260 3.22 -58.95 30.59
C LEU A 260 4.39 -58.25 31.27
N SER A 261 5.62 -58.51 30.77
CA SER A 261 6.80 -57.82 31.27
C SER A 261 6.76 -56.31 30.91
N PRO A 262 7.07 -55.38 31.86
CA PRO A 262 7.13 -53.95 31.60
C PRO A 262 8.14 -53.53 30.50
N VAL A 263 9.08 -54.37 30.17
CA VAL A 263 10.07 -54.15 29.08
C VAL A 263 9.38 -54.11 27.71
N ILE A 264 8.28 -54.86 27.52
CA ILE A 264 7.62 -54.98 26.21
C ILE A 264 6.96 -53.64 25.74
N PRO A 265 6.12 -52.95 26.57
CA PRO A 265 5.58 -51.66 26.15
C PRO A 265 6.69 -50.60 25.98
N VAL A 266 7.77 -50.62 26.76
CA VAL A 266 8.91 -49.72 26.60
C VAL A 266 9.64 -49.99 25.28
N ALA A 267 9.92 -51.24 24.95
CA ALA A 267 10.52 -51.63 23.67
C ALA A 267 9.66 -51.21 22.49
N TRP A 268 8.34 -51.42 22.59
CA TRP A 268 7.40 -50.97 21.54
C TRP A 268 7.39 -49.46 21.37
N ALA A 269 7.38 -48.69 22.47
CA ALA A 269 7.44 -47.21 22.42
C ALA A 269 8.71 -46.72 21.72
N VAL A 270 9.87 -47.39 21.96
CA VAL A 270 11.13 -47.09 21.26
C VAL A 270 11.05 -47.41 19.77
N ILE A 271 10.49 -48.57 19.39
CA ILE A 271 10.29 -48.97 17.99
C ILE A 271 9.39 -47.95 17.29
N GLN A 272 8.26 -47.56 17.92
CA GLN A 272 7.35 -46.58 17.40
C GLN A 272 8.03 -45.20 17.19
N LEU A 273 8.83 -44.75 18.17
CA LEU A 273 9.62 -43.52 18.07
C LEU A 273 10.51 -43.53 16.83
N PHE A 274 11.32 -44.59 16.65
CA PHE A 274 12.24 -44.70 15.51
C PHE A 274 11.51 -44.81 14.17
N ALA A 275 10.43 -45.57 14.10
CA ALA A 275 9.62 -45.70 12.88
C ALA A 275 9.01 -44.35 12.44
N VAL A 276 8.43 -43.63 13.39
CA VAL A 276 7.84 -42.29 13.11
C VAL A 276 8.93 -41.28 12.75
N GLN A 277 10.05 -41.29 13.48
CA GLN A 277 11.15 -40.36 13.22
C GLN A 277 11.77 -40.58 11.83
N THR A 278 12.05 -41.82 11.44
CA THR A 278 12.62 -42.13 10.12
C THR A 278 11.65 -41.78 8.98
N ALA A 279 10.34 -42.03 9.16
CA ALA A 279 9.32 -41.72 8.15
C ALA A 279 9.08 -40.23 7.98
N CYS A 280 9.15 -39.44 9.07
CA CYS A 280 8.70 -38.03 9.07
C CYS A 280 9.85 -37.02 9.07
N ALA A 281 11.07 -37.36 9.52
CA ALA A 281 12.14 -36.41 9.75
C ALA A 281 12.51 -35.55 8.53
N ARG A 282 12.63 -36.17 7.36
CA ARG A 282 12.96 -35.44 6.11
C ARG A 282 11.88 -34.42 5.72
N SER A 283 10.60 -34.79 5.87
CA SER A 283 9.48 -33.94 5.54
C SER A 283 9.37 -32.76 6.51
N LEU A 284 9.45 -33.04 7.81
CA LEU A 284 9.40 -32.04 8.87
C LEU A 284 10.62 -31.11 8.86
N GLY A 285 11.83 -31.62 8.56
CA GLY A 285 13.01 -30.78 8.39
C GLY A 285 12.86 -29.75 7.27
N LYS A 286 12.28 -30.14 6.13
CA LYS A 286 11.99 -29.21 5.03
C LYS A 286 10.93 -28.17 5.42
N ILE A 287 9.85 -28.60 6.06
CA ILE A 287 8.77 -27.70 6.52
C ILE A 287 9.34 -26.70 7.54
N ASN A 288 10.09 -27.16 8.56
CA ASN A 288 10.61 -26.32 9.62
C ASN A 288 11.57 -25.22 9.10
N LYS A 289 12.40 -25.56 8.10
CA LYS A 289 13.35 -24.61 7.49
C LYS A 289 12.66 -23.44 6.79
N VAL A 290 11.51 -23.69 6.19
CA VAL A 290 10.73 -22.68 5.45
C VAL A 290 9.88 -21.85 6.40
N VAL A 291 9.28 -22.51 7.36
CA VAL A 291 8.23 -21.97 8.23
C VAL A 291 8.77 -21.07 9.35
N GLY A 292 9.96 -21.36 9.87
CA GLY A 292 10.55 -20.59 10.98
C GLY A 292 10.72 -19.09 10.67
N LYS A 293 10.89 -18.73 9.40
CA LYS A 293 10.99 -17.34 8.95
C LYS A 293 9.61 -16.65 8.82
N MET A 294 8.55 -17.41 8.63
CA MET A 294 7.21 -16.90 8.27
C MET A 294 6.29 -16.65 9.48
N HIS A 295 6.61 -17.22 10.65
CA HIS A 295 5.70 -17.26 11.80
C HIS A 295 5.19 -15.88 12.26
N THR A 296 6.07 -14.88 12.32
CA THR A 296 5.72 -13.52 12.77
C THR A 296 4.80 -12.82 11.75
N HIS A 297 5.14 -12.89 10.46
CA HIS A 297 4.36 -12.28 9.39
C HIS A 297 2.99 -12.93 9.22
N LEU A 298 2.92 -14.24 9.43
CA LEU A 298 1.67 -15.00 9.32
C LEU A 298 0.63 -14.59 10.37
N ARG A 299 1.04 -14.40 11.62
CA ARG A 299 0.13 -13.94 12.69
C ARG A 299 -0.44 -12.54 12.40
N ALA A 300 0.40 -11.62 11.92
CA ALA A 300 -0.03 -10.30 11.50
C ALA A 300 -1.05 -10.41 10.34
N TYR A 301 -0.78 -11.28 9.37
CA TYR A 301 -1.66 -11.52 8.21
C TYR A 301 -3.04 -12.08 8.63
N ILE A 302 -3.07 -13.02 9.57
CA ILE A 302 -4.33 -13.55 10.14
C ILE A 302 -5.17 -12.43 10.76
N SER A 303 -4.52 -11.51 11.47
CA SER A 303 -5.22 -10.38 12.10
C SER A 303 -5.83 -9.44 11.06
N LEU A 304 -5.12 -9.18 9.95
CA LEU A 304 -5.65 -8.40 8.82
C LEU A 304 -6.84 -9.09 8.16
N ILE A 305 -6.73 -10.37 7.85
CA ILE A 305 -7.81 -11.16 7.24
C ILE A 305 -9.06 -11.13 8.13
N ARG A 306 -8.91 -11.31 9.44
CA ARG A 306 -10.03 -11.22 10.38
C ARG A 306 -10.68 -9.84 10.39
N LEU A 307 -9.87 -8.78 10.37
CA LEU A 307 -10.37 -7.41 10.36
C LEU A 307 -11.17 -7.12 9.09
N ILE A 308 -10.65 -7.54 7.92
CA ILE A 308 -11.33 -7.40 6.63
C ILE A 308 -12.63 -8.21 6.61
N ALA A 309 -12.58 -9.46 7.02
CA ALA A 309 -13.76 -10.36 7.01
C ALA A 309 -14.87 -9.93 7.99
N ALA A 310 -14.50 -9.23 9.08
CA ALA A 310 -15.46 -8.71 10.06
C ALA A 310 -16.05 -7.35 9.67
N SER A 311 -15.56 -6.72 8.59
CA SER A 311 -16.07 -5.41 8.14
C SER A 311 -17.41 -5.56 7.40
N ASP A 312 -18.35 -4.65 7.67
CA ASP A 312 -19.65 -4.57 6.97
C ASP A 312 -19.58 -3.53 5.85
N LEU A 313 -18.79 -3.83 4.81
CA LEU A 313 -18.63 -2.96 3.64
C LEU A 313 -19.57 -3.42 2.51
N LYS A 314 -20.19 -2.45 1.81
CA LYS A 314 -21.25 -2.66 0.81
C LYS A 314 -20.81 -2.40 -0.62
N ALA A 315 -19.83 -1.52 -0.82
CA ALA A 315 -19.30 -1.20 -2.14
C ALA A 315 -18.81 -2.47 -2.87
N ALA A 316 -19.07 -2.55 -4.16
CA ALA A 316 -18.90 -3.77 -4.94
C ALA A 316 -17.45 -4.30 -4.88
N GLU A 317 -16.43 -3.46 -5.03
CA GLU A 317 -15.01 -3.88 -4.96
C GLU A 317 -14.63 -4.35 -3.55
N ASN A 318 -15.11 -3.69 -2.49
CA ASN A 318 -14.88 -4.11 -1.11
C ASN A 318 -15.53 -5.47 -0.81
N ARG A 319 -16.76 -5.68 -1.29
CA ARG A 319 -17.46 -6.97 -1.14
C ARG A 319 -16.78 -8.11 -1.90
N GLU A 320 -16.23 -7.84 -3.08
CA GLU A 320 -15.46 -8.86 -3.82
C GLU A 320 -14.24 -9.30 -3.01
N ILE A 321 -13.51 -8.35 -2.41
CA ILE A 321 -12.35 -8.64 -1.56
C ILE A 321 -12.78 -9.47 -0.33
N ILE A 322 -13.86 -9.06 0.37
CA ILE A 322 -14.38 -9.79 1.53
C ILE A 322 -14.81 -11.20 1.12
N THR A 323 -15.52 -11.35 0.00
CA THR A 323 -15.99 -12.65 -0.50
C THR A 323 -14.82 -13.55 -0.91
N ALA A 324 -13.76 -13.00 -1.49
CA ALA A 324 -12.56 -13.76 -1.82
C ALA A 324 -11.88 -14.32 -0.56
N ILE A 325 -11.91 -13.58 0.55
CA ILE A 325 -11.28 -13.95 1.83
C ILE A 325 -12.16 -14.87 2.67
N ALA A 326 -13.48 -14.58 2.78
CA ALA A 326 -14.43 -15.24 3.68
C ALA A 326 -15.51 -16.05 2.93
N GLY A 327 -15.22 -16.53 1.73
CA GLY A 327 -16.14 -17.32 0.91
C GLY A 327 -16.49 -18.67 1.54
N LYS A 328 -17.71 -19.18 1.24
CA LYS A 328 -18.24 -20.40 1.86
C LYS A 328 -17.42 -21.68 1.59
N GLU A 329 -16.70 -21.75 0.47
CA GLU A 329 -15.95 -22.95 0.08
C GLU A 329 -14.48 -22.93 0.55
N THR A 330 -13.91 -21.75 0.71
CA THR A 330 -12.50 -21.55 1.05
C THR A 330 -12.38 -20.43 2.09
N ASP A 331 -12.37 -20.82 3.36
CA ASP A 331 -12.21 -19.88 4.47
C ASP A 331 -10.72 -19.61 4.73
N ALA A 332 -10.26 -18.43 4.35
CA ALA A 332 -8.88 -17.99 4.58
C ALA A 332 -8.53 -17.98 6.07
N ILE A 333 -9.46 -17.54 6.95
CA ILE A 333 -9.24 -17.49 8.40
C ILE A 333 -8.95 -18.90 8.93
N ALA A 334 -9.84 -19.85 8.62
CA ALA A 334 -9.67 -21.24 9.05
C ALA A 334 -8.37 -21.87 8.51
N SER A 335 -8.01 -21.56 7.25
CA SER A 335 -6.75 -22.01 6.63
C SER A 335 -5.52 -21.49 7.36
N PHE A 336 -5.44 -20.18 7.55
CA PHE A 336 -4.28 -19.56 8.20
C PHE A 336 -4.19 -19.90 9.69
N GLU A 337 -5.33 -20.06 10.39
CA GLU A 337 -5.34 -20.56 11.77
C GLU A 337 -4.88 -22.01 11.86
N GLN A 338 -5.29 -22.84 10.91
CA GLN A 338 -4.83 -24.23 10.84
C GLN A 338 -3.32 -24.29 10.58
N LEU A 339 -2.82 -23.45 9.68
CA LEU A 339 -1.40 -23.31 9.43
C LEU A 339 -0.66 -22.85 10.70
N SER A 340 -1.13 -21.80 11.38
CA SER A 340 -0.53 -21.32 12.64
C SER A 340 -0.43 -22.44 13.69
N ARG A 341 -1.50 -23.22 13.88
CA ARG A 341 -1.49 -24.37 14.82
C ARG A 341 -0.51 -25.46 14.42
N LEU A 342 -0.32 -25.69 13.11
CA LEU A 342 0.69 -26.61 12.60
C LEU A 342 2.11 -26.11 12.92
N LEU A 343 2.34 -24.80 12.84
CA LEU A 343 3.61 -24.15 13.16
C LEU A 343 3.91 -24.23 14.66
N ASP A 344 2.92 -23.92 15.50
CA ASP A 344 3.04 -24.07 16.95
C ASP A 344 3.41 -25.52 17.33
N GLY A 345 2.88 -26.52 16.63
CA GLY A 345 3.23 -27.93 16.78
C GLY A 345 4.67 -28.25 16.36
N LEU A 346 5.20 -27.56 15.35
CA LEU A 346 6.61 -27.70 14.95
C LEU A 346 7.56 -27.07 15.97
N ASP A 347 7.20 -25.93 16.56
CA ASP A 347 7.99 -25.26 17.59
C ASP A 347 8.11 -26.13 18.88
N GLN A 348 7.02 -26.79 19.28
CA GLN A 348 7.03 -27.74 20.41
C GLN A 348 8.00 -28.90 20.20
N ARG A 349 8.24 -29.32 18.97
CA ARG A 349 9.20 -30.36 18.60
C ARG A 349 10.65 -29.95 18.86
N SER A 350 10.96 -28.67 19.02
CA SER A 350 12.30 -28.17 19.37
C SER A 350 12.73 -28.61 20.77
N ASN A 351 11.79 -29.02 21.64
CA ASN A 351 12.07 -29.64 22.93
C ASN A 351 12.24 -31.14 22.73
N ILE A 352 13.50 -31.64 22.87
CA ILE A 352 13.85 -33.05 22.70
C ILE A 352 13.03 -33.99 23.59
N MET A 353 12.75 -33.59 24.84
CA MET A 353 11.94 -34.41 25.76
C MET A 353 10.50 -34.55 25.26
N GLY A 354 9.91 -33.43 24.77
CA GLY A 354 8.59 -33.44 24.17
C GLY A 354 8.55 -34.28 22.89
N LEU A 355 9.55 -34.19 22.03
CA LEU A 355 9.66 -34.99 20.81
C LEU A 355 9.67 -36.47 21.10
N ILE A 356 10.52 -36.91 22.07
CA ILE A 356 10.59 -38.33 22.47
C ILE A 356 9.26 -38.81 23.04
N LEU A 357 8.69 -38.07 24.00
CA LEU A 357 7.47 -38.46 24.69
C LEU A 357 6.26 -38.54 23.74
N PHE A 358 6.03 -37.48 22.94
CA PHE A 358 4.86 -37.41 22.08
C PHE A 358 4.94 -38.34 20.86
N ASN A 359 6.12 -38.62 20.33
CA ASN A 359 6.28 -39.58 19.24
C ASN A 359 6.22 -41.02 19.70
N SER A 360 6.81 -41.34 20.87
CA SER A 360 6.74 -42.69 21.42
C SER A 360 5.34 -43.10 21.85
N LEU A 361 4.53 -42.14 22.38
CA LEU A 361 3.17 -42.43 22.86
C LEU A 361 2.08 -42.23 21.79
N PHE A 362 2.16 -41.17 20.98
CA PHE A 362 1.08 -40.73 20.15
C PHE A 362 1.42 -40.60 18.67
N ALA A 363 2.62 -40.94 18.24
CA ALA A 363 3.06 -40.76 16.84
C ALA A 363 2.80 -39.33 16.31
N SER A 364 3.06 -38.33 17.14
CA SER A 364 2.66 -36.93 16.90
C SER A 364 3.18 -36.36 15.59
N ASP A 365 4.43 -36.67 15.20
CA ASP A 365 5.03 -36.21 13.95
C ASP A 365 4.28 -36.74 12.71
N TYR A 366 3.77 -37.98 12.75
CA TYR A 366 2.96 -38.52 11.67
C TYR A 366 1.65 -37.72 11.49
N PHE A 367 0.95 -37.42 12.59
CA PHE A 367 -0.27 -36.65 12.54
C PHE A 367 -0.03 -35.20 12.11
N LEU A 368 1.10 -34.61 12.50
CA LEU A 368 1.51 -33.28 12.08
C LEU A 368 1.74 -33.22 10.56
N VAL A 369 2.52 -34.17 10.01
CA VAL A 369 2.74 -34.30 8.56
C VAL A 369 1.41 -34.53 7.81
N ARG A 370 0.55 -35.40 8.33
CA ARG A 370 -0.74 -35.67 7.72
C ARG A 370 -1.67 -34.46 7.71
N ARG A 371 -1.74 -33.69 8.80
CA ARG A 371 -2.51 -32.43 8.87
C ARG A 371 -1.95 -31.39 7.91
N PHE A 372 -0.63 -31.27 7.84
CA PHE A 372 0.04 -30.36 6.90
C PHE A 372 -0.30 -30.70 5.45
N LEU A 373 -0.21 -31.98 5.06
CA LEU A 373 -0.57 -32.41 3.71
C LEU A 373 -2.04 -32.15 3.35
N LYS A 374 -2.96 -32.40 4.30
CA LYS A 374 -4.37 -32.09 4.12
C LYS A 374 -4.57 -30.60 3.88
N TRP A 375 -3.90 -29.77 4.68
CA TRP A 375 -3.93 -28.32 4.54
C TRP A 375 -3.36 -27.88 3.17
N GLN A 376 -2.20 -28.39 2.78
CA GLN A 376 -1.54 -28.10 1.52
C GLN A 376 -2.44 -28.41 0.31
N VAL A 377 -3.02 -29.60 0.26
CA VAL A 377 -3.90 -30.02 -0.86
C VAL A 377 -5.16 -29.17 -0.94
N ARG A 378 -5.73 -28.76 0.20
CA ARG A 378 -7.01 -28.05 0.24
C ARG A 378 -6.87 -26.57 -0.04
N TYR A 379 -5.87 -25.91 0.52
CA TYR A 379 -5.82 -24.44 0.58
C TYR A 379 -4.75 -23.79 -0.29
N MET A 380 -3.71 -24.53 -0.66
CA MET A 380 -2.62 -23.99 -1.46
C MET A 380 -3.07 -23.33 -2.77
N PRO A 381 -4.06 -23.83 -3.52
CA PRO A 381 -4.54 -23.18 -4.72
C PRO A 381 -5.17 -21.79 -4.52
N CYS A 382 -5.68 -21.50 -3.31
CA CYS A 382 -6.42 -20.26 -3.02
C CYS A 382 -5.55 -19.18 -2.35
N ILE A 383 -4.33 -19.52 -1.91
CA ILE A 383 -3.53 -18.62 -1.07
C ILE A 383 -3.08 -17.38 -1.83
N GLU A 384 -2.69 -17.52 -3.09
CA GLU A 384 -2.26 -16.40 -3.94
C GLU A 384 -3.40 -15.38 -4.10
N ASP A 385 -4.63 -15.85 -4.30
CA ASP A 385 -5.83 -14.99 -4.41
C ASP A 385 -6.13 -14.27 -3.10
N TRP A 386 -5.96 -14.93 -1.95
CA TRP A 386 -6.15 -14.29 -0.64
C TRP A 386 -5.12 -13.22 -0.37
N ILE A 387 -3.86 -13.48 -0.73
CA ILE A 387 -2.78 -12.50 -0.58
C ILE A 387 -3.03 -11.31 -1.51
N ALA A 388 -3.45 -11.55 -2.75
CA ALA A 388 -3.83 -10.50 -3.68
C ALA A 388 -5.03 -9.67 -3.17
N ALA A 389 -6.04 -10.31 -2.58
CA ALA A 389 -7.19 -9.64 -1.99
C ALA A 389 -6.80 -8.73 -0.81
N VAL A 390 -5.92 -9.19 0.10
CA VAL A 390 -5.40 -8.36 1.19
C VAL A 390 -4.56 -7.21 0.65
N SER A 391 -3.73 -7.44 -0.37
CA SER A 391 -2.91 -6.38 -1.00
C SER A 391 -3.78 -5.31 -1.67
N ARG A 392 -4.86 -5.73 -2.34
CA ARG A 392 -5.86 -4.80 -2.90
C ARG A 392 -6.55 -3.99 -1.81
N PHE A 393 -6.95 -4.61 -0.71
CA PHE A 393 -7.58 -3.92 0.41
C PHE A 393 -6.63 -2.90 1.06
N ASP A 394 -5.37 -3.25 1.25
CA ASP A 394 -4.33 -2.37 1.78
C ASP A 394 -4.12 -1.14 0.90
N ALA A 395 -4.06 -1.32 -0.43
CA ALA A 395 -4.01 -0.21 -1.38
C ALA A 395 -5.27 0.67 -1.31
N LEU A 396 -6.48 0.08 -1.21
CA LEU A 396 -7.73 0.84 -1.08
C LEU A 396 -7.81 1.64 0.23
N VAL A 397 -7.35 1.07 1.35
CA VAL A 397 -7.24 1.79 2.64
C VAL A 397 -6.32 2.99 2.52
N SER A 398 -5.22 2.84 1.79
CA SER A 398 -4.26 3.91 1.49
C SER A 398 -4.92 5.05 0.70
N LEU A 399 -5.60 4.72 -0.40
CA LEU A 399 -6.34 5.68 -1.25
C LEU A 399 -7.49 6.35 -0.49
N ALA A 400 -8.21 5.59 0.33
CA ALA A 400 -9.31 6.10 1.15
C ALA A 400 -8.83 7.07 2.24
N THR A 401 -7.67 6.80 2.83
CA THR A 401 -7.07 7.72 3.81
C THR A 401 -6.59 8.99 3.14
N TYR A 402 -6.01 8.90 1.95
CA TYR A 402 -5.66 10.08 1.14
C TYR A 402 -6.91 10.92 0.83
N ARG A 403 -7.98 10.29 0.32
CA ARG A 403 -9.27 10.97 0.06
C ARG A 403 -9.80 11.70 1.31
N TYR A 404 -9.77 11.04 2.46
CA TYR A 404 -10.25 11.63 3.72
C TYR A 404 -9.42 12.86 4.14
N ASN A 405 -8.12 12.85 3.83
CA ASN A 405 -7.19 13.91 4.19
C ASN A 405 -7.20 15.12 3.25
N GLU A 406 -7.87 15.02 2.11
CA GLU A 406 -7.95 16.07 1.09
C GLU A 406 -9.42 16.53 0.89
N PRO A 407 -10.06 17.12 1.92
CA PRO A 407 -11.49 17.45 1.89
C PRO A 407 -11.84 18.55 0.90
N GLN A 408 -10.86 19.33 0.40
CA GLN A 408 -11.03 20.36 -0.63
C GLN A 408 -11.09 19.80 -2.04
N ALA A 409 -10.66 18.56 -2.26
CA ALA A 409 -10.68 17.92 -3.57
C ALA A 409 -12.07 17.39 -3.91
N VAL A 410 -12.44 17.47 -5.19
CA VAL A 410 -13.77 17.10 -5.70
C VAL A 410 -13.71 15.84 -6.56
N ASP A 411 -14.82 15.12 -6.68
CA ASP A 411 -14.89 13.98 -7.61
C ASP A 411 -14.97 14.47 -9.06
N ALA A 412 -14.14 13.90 -9.93
CA ALA A 412 -14.20 14.17 -11.36
C ALA A 412 -15.40 13.45 -11.99
N GLU A 413 -15.99 14.05 -13.00
CA GLU A 413 -16.97 13.42 -13.87
C GLU A 413 -16.24 12.61 -14.96
N ILE A 414 -16.42 11.30 -14.97
CA ILE A 414 -15.82 10.43 -15.98
C ILE A 414 -16.87 10.14 -17.05
N VAL A 415 -16.59 10.55 -18.29
CA VAL A 415 -17.51 10.33 -19.42
C VAL A 415 -17.03 9.16 -20.28
N ASP A 416 -17.99 8.36 -20.74
CA ASP A 416 -17.71 7.22 -21.63
C ASP A 416 -17.75 7.68 -23.09
N GLU A 417 -16.75 8.48 -23.46
CA GLU A 417 -16.59 9.04 -24.80
C GLU A 417 -15.42 8.36 -25.51
N GLU A 418 -15.55 8.13 -26.80
CA GLU A 418 -14.44 7.60 -27.62
C GLU A 418 -13.37 8.66 -27.94
N GLN A 419 -13.67 9.92 -27.73
CA GLN A 419 -12.80 11.07 -27.94
C GLN A 419 -12.06 11.45 -26.66
N VAL A 420 -10.94 12.17 -26.82
CA VAL A 420 -10.25 12.81 -25.69
C VAL A 420 -11.08 14.00 -25.23
N VAL A 421 -11.63 13.92 -24.03
CA VAL A 421 -12.34 15.00 -23.36
C VAL A 421 -11.59 15.35 -22.08
N TYR A 422 -11.21 16.60 -21.92
CA TYR A 422 -10.64 17.14 -20.69
C TYR A 422 -11.15 18.58 -20.48
N ARG A 423 -12.07 18.78 -19.56
CA ARG A 423 -12.63 20.09 -19.25
C ARG A 423 -12.45 20.38 -17.78
N ALA A 424 -11.61 21.37 -17.50
CA ALA A 424 -11.22 21.75 -16.15
C ALA A 424 -11.62 23.19 -15.84
N GLU A 425 -12.30 23.36 -14.72
CA GLU A 425 -12.59 24.65 -14.11
C GLU A 425 -11.84 24.75 -12.78
N GLY A 426 -11.06 25.81 -12.60
CA GLY A 426 -10.34 26.04 -11.35
C GLY A 426 -9.26 24.99 -11.01
N ILE A 427 -8.67 24.32 -12.00
CA ILE A 427 -7.68 23.26 -11.77
C ILE A 427 -6.35 23.80 -11.21
N TYR A 428 -5.78 23.09 -10.24
CA TYR A 428 -4.50 23.46 -9.62
C TYR A 428 -3.68 22.22 -9.21
N HIS A 429 -2.38 22.44 -8.98
CA HIS A 429 -1.49 21.34 -8.60
C HIS A 429 -1.61 20.99 -7.12
N PRO A 430 -1.86 19.72 -6.74
CA PRO A 430 -2.11 19.31 -5.36
C PRO A 430 -0.96 19.63 -4.38
N PHE A 431 0.28 19.71 -4.88
CA PHE A 431 1.46 19.90 -4.02
C PHE A 431 1.74 21.36 -3.64
N LEU A 432 1.03 22.31 -4.23
CA LEU A 432 1.25 23.75 -3.97
C LEU A 432 0.42 24.28 -2.79
N GLY A 433 -0.58 23.53 -2.33
CA GLY A 433 -1.44 23.93 -1.21
C GLY A 433 -2.06 25.31 -1.44
N GLU A 434 -2.04 26.17 -0.43
CA GLU A 434 -2.62 27.53 -0.46
C GLU A 434 -1.96 28.48 -1.48
N LYS A 435 -0.75 28.16 -1.97
CA LYS A 435 -0.03 28.94 -2.97
C LYS A 435 -0.45 28.58 -4.39
N ALA A 436 -1.32 27.62 -4.57
CA ALA A 436 -1.78 27.17 -5.87
C ALA A 436 -2.62 28.25 -6.55
N VAL A 437 -2.27 28.56 -7.80
CA VAL A 437 -3.09 29.41 -8.66
C VAL A 437 -3.90 28.51 -9.57
N SER A 438 -5.22 28.59 -9.43
CA SER A 438 -6.15 27.80 -10.22
C SER A 438 -6.29 28.33 -11.66
N ASN A 439 -6.55 27.43 -12.60
CA ASN A 439 -6.72 27.76 -14.02
C ASN A 439 -7.92 27.03 -14.62
N ASN A 440 -8.51 27.60 -15.67
CA ASN A 440 -9.51 26.92 -16.49
C ASN A 440 -8.85 26.48 -17.79
N PHE A 441 -9.10 25.24 -18.21
CA PHE A 441 -8.52 24.72 -19.44
C PHE A 441 -9.37 23.61 -20.03
N CYS A 442 -9.54 23.66 -21.37
CA CYS A 442 -10.27 22.64 -22.13
C CYS A 442 -9.35 22.03 -23.17
N ILE A 443 -9.43 20.72 -23.35
CA ILE A 443 -8.71 19.97 -24.36
C ILE A 443 -9.74 19.20 -25.17
N ASP A 444 -9.78 19.48 -26.47
CA ASP A 444 -10.63 18.79 -27.43
C ASP A 444 -9.83 17.74 -28.22
N ASP A 445 -10.50 16.70 -28.68
CA ASP A 445 -9.88 15.57 -29.36
C ASP A 445 -9.13 16.01 -30.63
N ARG A 446 -7.92 15.46 -30.82
CA ARG A 446 -7.03 15.75 -31.96
C ARG A 446 -6.62 17.21 -32.11
N HIS A 447 -6.70 18.01 -31.04
CA HIS A 447 -6.19 19.37 -30.99
C HIS A 447 -4.84 19.42 -30.26
N TYR A 448 -4.05 20.42 -30.61
CA TYR A 448 -2.72 20.65 -30.05
C TYR A 448 -2.66 22.06 -29.47
N TYR A 449 -2.22 22.15 -28.21
CA TYR A 449 -2.14 23.39 -27.46
C TYR A 449 -0.68 23.76 -27.23
N ILE A 450 -0.21 24.83 -27.92
CA ILE A 450 1.16 25.35 -27.77
C ILE A 450 1.15 26.38 -26.65
N ILE A 451 1.89 26.09 -25.58
CA ILE A 451 1.94 26.94 -24.38
C ILE A 451 3.28 27.67 -24.36
N THR A 452 3.25 28.99 -24.60
CA THR A 452 4.40 29.85 -24.56
C THR A 452 4.53 30.59 -23.22
N GLY A 453 5.70 31.10 -22.90
CA GLY A 453 5.93 31.89 -21.68
C GLY A 453 7.36 31.84 -21.22
N ALA A 454 7.75 32.78 -20.38
CA ALA A 454 9.07 32.87 -19.82
C ALA A 454 9.41 31.69 -18.90
N ASN A 455 10.70 31.55 -18.56
CA ASN A 455 11.12 30.63 -17.50
C ASN A 455 10.50 31.05 -16.17
N MET A 456 10.15 30.08 -15.33
CA MET A 456 9.48 30.24 -14.02
C MET A 456 8.03 30.78 -14.11
N ALA A 457 7.45 30.97 -15.30
CA ALA A 457 6.07 31.45 -15.45
C ALA A 457 5.00 30.40 -15.09
N GLY A 458 5.39 29.14 -14.84
CA GLY A 458 4.46 28.10 -14.38
C GLY A 458 4.10 27.02 -15.40
N LYS A 459 4.68 27.05 -16.62
CA LYS A 459 4.37 26.09 -17.71
C LYS A 459 4.49 24.63 -17.30
N SER A 460 5.66 24.21 -16.84
CA SER A 460 5.92 22.80 -16.45
C SER A 460 5.03 22.34 -15.27
N THR A 461 4.76 23.25 -14.32
CA THR A 461 3.84 22.98 -13.21
C THR A 461 2.41 22.77 -13.71
N PHE A 462 1.97 23.58 -14.66
CA PHE A 462 0.65 23.43 -15.29
C PHE A 462 0.52 22.12 -16.06
N LEU A 463 1.53 21.73 -16.83
CA LEU A 463 1.56 20.45 -17.53
C LEU A 463 1.42 19.27 -16.56
N ARG A 464 2.15 19.32 -15.44
CA ARG A 464 2.02 18.30 -14.37
C ARG A 464 0.64 18.35 -13.71
N THR A 465 0.06 19.54 -13.55
CA THR A 465 -1.30 19.69 -13.00
C THR A 465 -2.32 18.90 -13.83
N ILE A 466 -2.27 19.02 -15.15
CA ILE A 466 -3.15 18.28 -16.06
C ILE A 466 -2.95 16.77 -15.89
N GLY A 467 -1.69 16.30 -15.97
CA GLY A 467 -1.37 14.87 -15.87
C GLY A 467 -1.72 14.26 -14.51
N VAL A 468 -1.38 14.92 -13.40
CA VAL A 468 -1.64 14.40 -12.05
C VAL A 468 -3.14 14.34 -11.77
N ASN A 469 -3.93 15.40 -12.10
CA ASN A 469 -5.38 15.37 -11.89
C ASN A 469 -6.07 14.32 -12.77
N TYR A 470 -5.59 14.09 -14.00
CA TYR A 470 -6.07 12.99 -14.81
C TYR A 470 -5.83 11.63 -14.14
N LEU A 471 -4.61 11.38 -13.63
CA LEU A 471 -4.29 10.12 -12.93
C LEU A 471 -5.13 9.93 -11.66
N LEU A 472 -5.40 11.00 -10.92
CA LEU A 472 -6.32 10.95 -9.78
C LEU A 472 -7.72 10.54 -10.23
N ALA A 473 -8.26 11.19 -11.26
CA ALA A 473 -9.60 10.92 -11.80
C ALA A 473 -9.77 9.45 -12.21
N VAL A 474 -8.85 8.92 -13.06
CA VAL A 474 -8.95 7.54 -13.56
C VAL A 474 -8.65 6.46 -12.53
N ASN A 475 -8.14 6.84 -11.36
CA ASN A 475 -7.99 5.95 -10.20
C ASN A 475 -9.17 6.04 -9.21
N GLY A 476 -10.24 6.81 -9.54
CA GLY A 476 -11.40 6.99 -8.68
C GLY A 476 -11.15 7.89 -7.46
N LEU A 477 -10.09 8.69 -7.52
CA LEU A 477 -9.69 9.63 -6.46
C LEU A 477 -10.24 11.04 -6.73
N PRO A 478 -10.42 11.85 -5.70
CA PRO A 478 -10.78 13.23 -5.87
C PRO A 478 -9.66 14.04 -6.52
N VAL A 479 -10.04 15.05 -7.28
CA VAL A 479 -9.17 15.93 -8.09
C VAL A 479 -9.14 17.34 -7.51
N PHE A 480 -8.08 18.06 -7.78
CA PHE A 480 -7.87 19.43 -7.30
C PHE A 480 -8.31 20.44 -8.36
N ALA A 481 -9.62 20.65 -8.40
CA ALA A 481 -10.31 21.56 -9.32
C ALA A 481 -11.64 21.96 -8.70
N ASP A 482 -12.28 23.02 -9.24
CA ASP A 482 -13.68 23.32 -8.93
C ASP A 482 -14.61 22.32 -9.65
N ARG A 483 -14.26 21.95 -10.89
CA ARG A 483 -14.90 20.90 -11.67
C ARG A 483 -13.92 20.30 -12.68
N LEU A 484 -13.97 18.98 -12.85
CA LEU A 484 -13.20 18.27 -13.87
C LEU A 484 -14.08 17.21 -14.54
N THR A 485 -14.22 17.29 -15.86
CA THR A 485 -14.85 16.26 -16.70
C THR A 485 -13.82 15.69 -17.63
N VAL A 486 -13.63 14.36 -17.61
CA VAL A 486 -12.63 13.66 -18.46
C VAL A 486 -13.20 12.39 -19.04
N SER A 487 -12.76 12.04 -20.25
CA SER A 487 -12.88 10.68 -20.79
C SER A 487 -11.66 9.83 -20.42
N VAL A 488 -11.73 8.53 -20.68
CA VAL A 488 -10.60 7.64 -20.44
C VAL A 488 -9.72 7.56 -21.70
N PHE A 489 -8.45 7.93 -21.58
CA PHE A 489 -7.47 7.93 -22.66
C PHE A 489 -6.09 7.51 -22.17
N SER A 490 -5.19 7.17 -23.09
CA SER A 490 -3.78 6.90 -22.78
C SER A 490 -3.04 8.21 -22.54
N LEU A 491 -2.14 8.24 -21.55
CA LEU A 491 -1.30 9.38 -21.25
C LEU A 491 0.15 9.08 -21.59
N PHE A 492 0.81 10.00 -22.31
CA PHE A 492 2.25 9.97 -22.52
C PHE A 492 2.86 11.34 -22.26
N THR A 493 3.96 11.38 -21.49
CA THR A 493 4.66 12.64 -21.19
C THR A 493 6.11 12.60 -21.68
N GLY A 494 6.64 13.75 -22.05
CA GLY A 494 8.04 13.97 -22.41
C GLY A 494 8.49 15.32 -21.84
N MET A 495 8.78 15.34 -20.52
CA MET A 495 9.14 16.57 -19.83
C MET A 495 10.58 16.54 -19.35
N ARG A 496 11.09 15.37 -19.01
CA ARG A 496 12.44 15.14 -18.54
C ARG A 496 13.14 14.12 -19.42
N THR A 497 14.38 14.39 -19.75
CA THR A 497 15.26 13.44 -20.44
C THR A 497 16.48 13.24 -19.55
N THR A 498 16.85 12.00 -19.34
CA THR A 498 18.08 11.61 -18.67
C THR A 498 19.00 10.94 -19.69
N ASP A 499 20.26 11.36 -19.73
CA ASP A 499 21.31 10.63 -20.42
C ASP A 499 21.57 9.29 -19.72
N ASP A 500 22.03 8.32 -20.49
CA ASP A 500 22.43 7.01 -19.97
C ASP A 500 23.87 6.74 -20.39
N LEU A 501 24.80 7.33 -19.63
CA LEU A 501 26.23 7.21 -19.89
C LEU A 501 26.72 5.76 -19.80
N ASN A 502 26.07 4.91 -19.02
CA ASN A 502 26.43 3.50 -18.89
C ASN A 502 26.18 2.71 -20.19
N HIS A 503 25.18 3.13 -20.99
CA HIS A 503 24.86 2.54 -22.28
C HIS A 503 25.34 3.40 -23.45
N GLY A 504 26.15 4.45 -23.22
CA GLY A 504 26.67 5.33 -24.27
C GLY A 504 25.60 6.17 -24.98
N ILE A 505 24.46 6.42 -24.33
CA ILE A 505 23.35 7.19 -24.89
C ILE A 505 23.55 8.66 -24.50
N SER A 506 23.87 9.51 -25.49
CA SER A 506 23.92 10.95 -25.29
C SER A 506 22.53 11.52 -25.02
N TYR A 507 22.46 12.67 -24.33
CA TYR A 507 21.21 13.37 -24.00
C TYR A 507 20.29 13.52 -25.24
N PHE A 508 20.84 13.99 -26.37
CA PHE A 508 20.10 14.17 -27.62
C PHE A 508 19.52 12.84 -28.17
N ASN A 509 20.32 11.77 -28.15
CA ASN A 509 19.85 10.46 -28.58
C ASN A 509 18.74 9.91 -27.66
N ALA A 510 18.85 10.14 -26.36
CA ALA A 510 17.80 9.79 -25.39
C ALA A 510 16.47 10.52 -25.68
N GLU A 511 16.54 11.83 -26.05
CA GLU A 511 15.36 12.57 -26.50
C GLU A 511 14.72 11.95 -27.76
N LEU A 512 15.52 11.64 -28.79
CA LEU A 512 15.02 11.01 -30.01
C LEU A 512 14.35 9.66 -29.73
N LEU A 513 14.95 8.84 -28.87
CA LEU A 513 14.37 7.57 -28.45
C LEU A 513 13.02 7.77 -27.72
N ARG A 514 12.93 8.80 -26.88
CA ARG A 514 11.70 9.16 -26.17
C ARG A 514 10.59 9.60 -27.15
N LEU A 515 10.91 10.44 -28.13
CA LEU A 515 9.98 10.86 -29.19
C LEU A 515 9.53 9.67 -30.05
N LYS A 516 10.44 8.74 -30.38
CA LYS A 516 10.10 7.50 -31.07
C LYS A 516 9.12 6.66 -30.27
N GLN A 517 9.38 6.45 -28.97
CA GLN A 517 8.50 5.72 -28.06
C GLN A 517 7.09 6.36 -27.99
N LEU A 518 7.03 7.71 -27.97
CA LEU A 518 5.78 8.46 -28.00
C LEU A 518 5.00 8.19 -29.29
N MET A 519 5.64 8.29 -30.44
CA MET A 519 5.00 8.03 -31.73
C MET A 519 4.47 6.60 -31.83
N GLU A 520 5.23 5.62 -31.34
CA GLU A 520 4.79 4.23 -31.26
C GLU A 520 3.59 4.05 -30.33
N SER A 521 3.54 4.79 -29.21
CA SER A 521 2.40 4.80 -28.30
C SER A 521 1.15 5.36 -28.98
N CYS A 522 1.26 6.49 -29.66
CA CYS A 522 0.16 7.10 -30.40
C CYS A 522 -0.39 6.21 -31.54
N ARG A 523 0.49 5.46 -32.21
CA ARG A 523 0.06 4.50 -33.24
C ARG A 523 -0.69 3.30 -32.66
N ARG A 524 -0.33 2.87 -31.45
CA ARG A 524 -1.00 1.75 -30.76
C ARG A 524 -2.33 2.15 -30.13
N SER A 525 -2.44 3.38 -29.64
CA SER A 525 -3.63 3.88 -28.99
C SER A 525 -4.07 5.21 -29.64
N PRO A 526 -5.16 5.22 -30.40
CA PRO A 526 -5.64 6.44 -31.06
C PRO A 526 -6.17 7.50 -30.10
N ARG A 527 -6.53 7.12 -28.87
CA ARG A 527 -6.92 8.04 -27.79
C ARG A 527 -5.72 8.26 -26.87
N THR A 528 -4.80 9.12 -27.28
CA THR A 528 -3.62 9.44 -26.46
C THR A 528 -3.53 10.96 -26.27
N LEU A 529 -3.45 11.38 -25.01
CA LEU A 529 -3.03 12.73 -24.65
C LEU A 529 -1.50 12.74 -24.46
N ILE A 530 -0.82 13.58 -25.21
CA ILE A 530 0.62 13.81 -25.08
C ILE A 530 0.88 15.13 -24.34
N ILE A 531 1.84 15.11 -23.41
CA ILE A 531 2.26 16.30 -22.66
C ILE A 531 3.77 16.45 -22.82
N LEU A 532 4.19 17.51 -23.51
CA LEU A 532 5.59 17.78 -23.81
C LEU A 532 6.06 19.10 -23.20
N ASP A 533 7.22 19.07 -22.55
CA ASP A 533 7.85 20.29 -22.03
C ASP A 533 9.17 20.51 -22.75
N GLU A 534 9.12 21.30 -23.80
CA GLU A 534 10.17 21.50 -24.81
C GLU A 534 10.58 20.24 -25.58
N ILE A 535 10.68 20.38 -26.88
CA ILE A 535 11.11 19.31 -27.79
C ILE A 535 12.54 19.61 -28.24
N LEU A 536 13.41 18.59 -28.27
CA LEU A 536 14.79 18.67 -28.78
C LEU A 536 15.66 19.71 -28.05
N LYS A 537 15.77 19.59 -26.72
CA LYS A 537 16.61 20.49 -25.90
C LYS A 537 18.11 20.35 -26.18
N GLY A 538 18.53 19.18 -26.64
CA GLY A 538 19.95 18.78 -26.78
C GLY A 538 20.61 19.19 -28.09
N THR A 539 20.03 20.11 -28.91
CA THR A 539 20.60 20.55 -30.18
C THR A 539 20.63 22.08 -30.32
N ASN A 540 21.22 22.59 -31.43
CA ASN A 540 21.23 24.03 -31.70
C ASN A 540 19.82 24.57 -32.02
N SER A 541 19.63 25.89 -31.90
CA SER A 541 18.30 26.52 -31.99
C SER A 541 17.59 26.31 -33.32
N LEU A 542 18.33 26.30 -34.45
CA LEU A 542 17.73 26.13 -35.77
C LEU A 542 17.25 24.69 -36.01
N ASP A 543 18.10 23.70 -35.65
CA ASP A 543 17.73 22.29 -35.73
C ASP A 543 16.62 21.95 -34.77
N LYS A 544 16.63 22.53 -33.55
CA LYS A 544 15.54 22.41 -32.57
C LYS A 544 14.21 22.85 -33.16
N LEU A 545 14.15 24.04 -33.76
CA LEU A 545 12.92 24.57 -34.35
C LEU A 545 12.43 23.69 -35.51
N ASN A 546 13.32 23.37 -36.46
CA ASN A 546 12.98 22.59 -37.64
C ASN A 546 12.54 21.17 -37.27
N GLY A 547 13.29 20.53 -36.37
CA GLY A 547 12.97 19.20 -35.87
C GLY A 547 11.66 19.15 -35.07
N SER A 548 11.42 20.15 -34.22
CA SER A 548 10.15 20.27 -33.45
C SER A 548 8.95 20.48 -34.37
N ARG A 549 9.09 21.35 -35.40
CA ARG A 549 8.04 21.58 -36.39
C ARG A 549 7.72 20.30 -37.19
N LEU A 550 8.77 19.62 -37.68
CA LEU A 550 8.60 18.33 -38.38
C LEU A 550 7.91 17.31 -37.50
N PHE A 551 8.35 17.15 -36.25
CA PHE A 551 7.75 16.22 -35.29
C PHE A 551 6.28 16.53 -35.04
N LEU A 552 5.93 17.81 -34.85
CA LEU A 552 4.52 18.21 -34.63
C LEU A 552 3.65 18.03 -35.87
N GLN A 553 4.18 18.23 -37.07
CA GLN A 553 3.50 17.93 -38.33
C GLN A 553 3.20 16.44 -38.46
N GLU A 554 4.19 15.59 -38.19
CA GLU A 554 4.03 14.13 -38.23
C GLU A 554 3.02 13.64 -37.20
N ILE A 555 3.12 14.11 -35.95
CA ILE A 555 2.21 13.64 -34.90
C ILE A 555 0.77 14.12 -35.13
N ALA A 556 0.60 15.28 -35.77
CA ALA A 556 -0.72 15.79 -36.17
C ALA A 556 -1.41 14.92 -37.23
N THR A 557 -0.69 14.06 -37.94
CA THR A 557 -1.27 13.05 -38.84
C THR A 557 -1.87 11.86 -38.07
N LEU A 558 -1.45 11.66 -36.81
CA LEU A 558 -1.95 10.61 -35.93
C LEU A 558 -3.20 11.09 -35.20
N ALA A 559 -4.00 10.14 -34.69
CA ALA A 559 -5.18 10.43 -33.89
C ALA A 559 -4.79 10.71 -32.42
N ALA A 560 -3.89 11.67 -32.19
CA ALA A 560 -3.41 12.07 -30.87
C ALA A 560 -3.81 13.51 -30.56
N THR A 561 -3.91 13.82 -29.29
CA THR A 561 -4.18 15.16 -28.73
C THR A 561 -2.95 15.61 -27.95
N GLY A 562 -2.58 16.89 -27.99
CA GLY A 562 -1.31 17.32 -27.42
C GLY A 562 -1.31 18.65 -26.69
N ILE A 563 -0.48 18.72 -25.63
CA ILE A 563 -0.11 19.97 -24.97
C ILE A 563 1.40 20.11 -25.01
N ILE A 564 1.90 21.18 -25.57
CA ILE A 564 3.33 21.41 -25.80
C ILE A 564 3.74 22.74 -25.18
N ALA A 565 4.53 22.72 -24.12
CA ALA A 565 5.17 23.93 -23.63
C ALA A 565 6.48 24.20 -24.39
N THR A 566 6.72 25.45 -24.73
CA THR A 566 7.93 25.87 -25.43
C THR A 566 8.31 27.30 -25.10
N HIS A 567 9.62 27.59 -25.20
CA HIS A 567 10.15 28.95 -25.19
C HIS A 567 10.34 29.52 -26.59
N ASP A 568 10.20 28.68 -27.61
CA ASP A 568 10.36 29.07 -29.00
C ASP A 568 9.05 29.63 -29.55
N LEU A 569 9.01 30.94 -29.69
CA LEU A 569 7.82 31.64 -30.21
C LEU A 569 7.55 31.33 -31.70
N GLU A 570 8.56 30.93 -32.47
CA GLU A 570 8.37 30.54 -33.86
C GLU A 570 7.50 29.28 -34.01
N LEU A 571 7.50 28.40 -32.99
CA LEU A 571 6.67 27.22 -32.99
C LEU A 571 5.16 27.57 -32.88
N SER A 572 4.82 28.71 -32.27
CA SER A 572 3.44 29.19 -32.17
C SER A 572 2.81 29.52 -33.54
N LYS A 573 3.63 29.78 -34.57
CA LYS A 573 3.15 30.02 -35.95
C LYS A 573 2.48 28.78 -36.57
N MET A 574 2.61 27.61 -35.97
CA MET A 574 1.85 26.43 -36.40
C MET A 574 0.34 26.63 -36.27
N ALA A 575 -0.13 27.45 -35.33
CA ALA A 575 -1.52 27.80 -35.20
C ALA A 575 -2.03 28.65 -36.39
N ASP A 576 -1.16 29.49 -36.99
CA ASP A 576 -1.49 30.24 -38.20
C ASP A 576 -1.58 29.33 -39.42
N ALA A 577 -0.70 28.28 -39.48
CA ALA A 577 -0.67 27.34 -40.59
C ALA A 577 -1.81 26.29 -40.54
N MET A 578 -2.24 25.89 -39.35
CA MET A 578 -3.25 24.84 -39.11
C MET A 578 -4.18 25.26 -37.96
N PRO A 579 -5.01 26.32 -38.13
CA PRO A 579 -5.81 26.91 -37.06
C PRO A 579 -6.88 25.96 -36.49
N ASP A 580 -7.36 25.03 -37.28
CA ASP A 580 -8.34 24.02 -36.87
C ASP A 580 -7.72 22.94 -35.91
N ARG A 581 -6.41 22.90 -35.81
CA ARG A 581 -5.69 21.88 -35.06
C ARG A 581 -4.82 22.43 -33.94
N PHE A 582 -4.16 23.57 -34.15
CA PHE A 582 -3.22 24.17 -33.21
C PHE A 582 -3.77 25.43 -32.59
N HIS A 583 -3.64 25.53 -31.26
CA HIS A 583 -4.13 26.65 -30.48
C HIS A 583 -3.04 27.20 -29.59
N ASN A 584 -2.88 28.52 -29.57
CA ASN A 584 -1.86 29.18 -28.75
C ASN A 584 -2.41 29.61 -27.40
N HIS A 585 -1.66 29.27 -26.34
CA HIS A 585 -1.87 29.77 -24.98
C HIS A 585 -0.56 30.28 -24.41
N CYS A 586 -0.63 31.15 -23.40
CA CYS A 586 0.57 31.68 -22.79
C CYS A 586 0.43 31.91 -21.29
N PHE A 587 1.57 31.91 -20.63
CA PHE A 587 1.75 32.43 -19.28
C PHE A 587 2.47 33.77 -19.37
N GLU A 588 1.71 34.87 -19.20
CA GLU A 588 2.25 36.21 -19.21
C GLU A 588 2.87 36.58 -17.86
N ILE A 589 3.94 37.36 -17.92
CA ILE A 589 4.56 38.00 -16.77
C ILE A 589 4.26 39.50 -16.81
N GLN A 590 4.01 40.08 -15.66
CA GLN A 590 3.87 41.53 -15.53
C GLN A 590 5.22 42.13 -15.16
N LEU A 591 5.73 42.97 -16.06
CA LEU A 591 6.95 43.74 -15.86
C LEU A 591 6.53 45.10 -15.30
N SER A 592 6.70 45.28 -13.97
CA SER A 592 6.63 46.56 -13.28
C SER A 592 7.98 46.86 -12.65
N THR A 593 8.07 47.59 -11.55
CA THR A 593 9.28 47.74 -10.75
C THR A 593 9.87 46.38 -10.30
N ASP A 594 9.01 45.38 -10.14
CA ASP A 594 9.37 44.00 -9.89
C ASP A 594 8.65 43.03 -10.87
N ILE A 595 9.24 41.86 -11.16
CA ILE A 595 8.60 40.84 -11.97
C ILE A 595 7.54 40.16 -11.13
N THR A 596 6.29 40.22 -11.58
CA THR A 596 5.18 39.49 -10.97
C THR A 596 4.73 38.36 -11.87
N TYR A 597 4.72 37.14 -11.35
CA TYR A 597 4.24 35.95 -12.02
C TYR A 597 2.76 35.76 -11.68
N THR A 598 1.89 35.84 -12.68
CA THR A 598 0.45 35.65 -12.46
C THR A 598 0.09 34.17 -12.31
N TYR A 599 0.88 33.27 -12.89
CA TYR A 599 0.62 31.84 -13.01
C TYR A 599 -0.75 31.50 -13.63
N LYS A 600 -1.32 32.46 -14.38
CA LYS A 600 -2.59 32.31 -15.12
C LYS A 600 -2.32 32.02 -16.58
N ILE A 601 -2.97 30.97 -17.11
CA ILE A 601 -2.95 30.66 -18.54
C ILE A 601 -3.99 31.51 -19.26
N THR A 602 -3.60 32.09 -20.41
CA THR A 602 -4.47 32.90 -21.25
C THR A 602 -4.29 32.51 -22.72
N PRO A 603 -5.33 32.66 -23.57
CA PRO A 603 -5.17 32.46 -25.01
C PRO A 603 -4.18 33.46 -25.61
N GLY A 604 -3.38 33.01 -26.59
CA GLY A 604 -2.40 33.83 -27.31
C GLY A 604 -0.97 33.39 -27.12
N VAL A 605 -0.02 34.23 -27.54
CA VAL A 605 1.43 33.97 -27.51
C VAL A 605 2.08 34.96 -26.54
N ALA A 606 3.02 34.50 -25.74
CA ALA A 606 3.72 35.33 -24.76
C ALA A 606 4.51 36.47 -25.43
N ARG A 607 4.37 37.66 -24.92
CA ARG A 607 5.03 38.85 -25.45
C ARG A 607 6.31 39.23 -24.71
N ASN A 608 6.40 38.87 -23.44
CA ASN A 608 7.48 39.30 -22.55
C ASN A 608 8.50 38.18 -22.31
N GLN A 609 9.77 38.49 -22.54
CA GLN A 609 10.92 37.63 -22.18
C GLN A 609 11.66 38.25 -20.98
N ASN A 610 11.87 37.46 -19.92
CA ASN A 610 12.42 37.97 -18.66
C ASN A 610 13.92 37.70 -18.42
N ALA A 611 14.54 36.83 -19.21
CA ALA A 611 15.93 36.40 -18.94
C ALA A 611 16.91 37.57 -18.94
N THR A 612 16.88 38.44 -19.96
CA THR A 612 17.75 39.61 -20.05
C THR A 612 17.46 40.64 -18.95
N TYR A 613 16.17 40.80 -18.60
CA TYR A 613 15.78 41.71 -17.53
C TYR A 613 16.25 41.21 -16.16
N LEU A 614 16.07 39.92 -15.85
CA LEU A 614 16.56 39.31 -14.61
C LEU A 614 18.08 39.39 -14.50
N LEU A 615 18.80 39.10 -15.57
CA LEU A 615 20.25 39.20 -15.59
C LEU A 615 20.72 40.63 -15.34
N ARG A 616 20.09 41.63 -16.00
CA ARG A 616 20.37 43.03 -15.75
C ARG A 616 20.12 43.42 -14.29
N LYS A 617 19.00 42.99 -13.71
CA LYS A 617 18.67 43.27 -12.31
C LYS A 617 19.73 42.66 -11.37
N MET A 618 20.14 41.41 -11.61
CA MET A 618 21.21 40.76 -10.82
C MET A 618 22.57 41.48 -10.94
N LEU A 619 22.92 41.96 -12.13
CA LEU A 619 24.18 42.67 -12.37
C LEU A 619 24.17 44.10 -11.82
N LEU A 620 23.01 44.72 -11.63
CA LEU A 620 22.87 46.11 -11.14
C LEU A 620 22.63 46.20 -9.63
N THR A 621 22.47 45.06 -8.93
CA THR A 621 22.28 45.00 -7.47
C THR A 621 23.59 44.83 -6.69
N HIS A 622 24.74 45.19 -7.31
CA HIS A 622 26.06 45.30 -6.64
C HIS A 622 26.46 46.74 -6.50
#